data_b7a26d45689a9b698489efa2d1b51621
#
_entry.id   b7a26d45689a9b698489efa2d1b51621
#
_cell.length_a   1.000
_cell.length_b   1.000
_cell.length_c   1.000
_cell.angle_alpha   90.00
_cell.angle_beta   90.00
_cell.angle_gamma   90.00
#
_symmetry.space_group_name_H-M   'P 1'
#
loop_
_entity.id
_entity.type
_entity.pdbx_description
1 polymer ?
#
loop_
_entity_poly.entity_id
_entity_poly.type
_entity_poly.pdbx_seq_one_letter_code
_entity_poly.pdbx_strand_id
1 'polypeptide(L)'
;MAKLAGRPGRLKRGHFLAEGPQAVREALKLHQQRIASGAPGVVTEVFASESCLDRFPEFEELAAGTNARLATDEVLAAMADTVNPQGIVAVCRFLDVPLADVLDAGPRLIAVLCQVRDPGNAGTVLRAADSAGADAVVFTTSSVDIYNPKAVRSTAGSLFHLPVALAVDPAELAAECKARGIGVLAADGYGQLDLDVLQDESARRRLTGSGPDSVYDLAGPTAWFFGNEAQGLSDEELELADHRVAVPVYGAAESLNLGTAATVCLYASARSQRRTDAAGGAHVAGAHGEAGEPVAAGEPDRAR
;
A
#
# COMPACT_ATOMS: atom_id res chain seq x y z
N MET A 1 -2.87 -24.25 -10.69
CA MET A 1 -2.41 -23.44 -9.57
C MET A 1 -0.88 -23.28 -9.56
N ALA A 2 -0.06 -24.33 -9.53
CA ALA A 2 1.40 -24.21 -9.59
C ALA A 2 1.97 -23.26 -10.67
N LYS A 3 1.21 -22.99 -11.74
CA LYS A 3 1.60 -22.03 -12.80
C LYS A 3 1.50 -20.55 -12.39
N LEU A 4 0.81 -20.21 -11.27
CA LEU A 4 0.68 -18.84 -10.77
C LEU A 4 1.82 -18.44 -9.82
N ALA A 5 2.61 -19.37 -9.32
CA ALA A 5 3.83 -19.07 -8.56
C ALA A 5 4.86 -18.30 -9.41
N GLY A 6 4.98 -18.59 -10.70
CA GLY A 6 5.88 -17.92 -11.63
C GLY A 6 5.23 -16.74 -12.39
N ARG A 7 6.00 -15.65 -12.59
CA ARG A 7 5.55 -14.45 -13.33
C ARG A 7 4.96 -14.76 -14.73
N PRO A 8 5.60 -15.63 -15.58
CA PRO A 8 5.02 -15.95 -16.89
C PRO A 8 3.63 -16.58 -16.82
N GLY A 9 3.40 -17.42 -15.80
CA GLY A 9 2.10 -18.04 -15.58
C GLY A 9 1.04 -17.02 -15.14
N ARG A 10 1.40 -16.06 -14.29
CA ARG A 10 0.52 -14.96 -13.87
C ARG A 10 0.13 -14.07 -15.05
N LEU A 11 1.10 -13.60 -15.80
CA LEU A 11 0.87 -12.75 -16.98
C LEU A 11 -0.01 -13.42 -18.03
N LYS A 12 0.24 -14.72 -18.32
CA LYS A 12 -0.57 -15.47 -19.30
C LYS A 12 -2.03 -15.60 -18.89
N ARG A 13 -2.31 -15.65 -17.59
CA ARG A 13 -3.67 -15.88 -17.06
C ARG A 13 -4.35 -14.61 -16.58
N GLY A 14 -3.61 -13.53 -16.34
CA GLY A 14 -4.11 -12.32 -15.70
C GLY A 14 -4.55 -12.56 -14.25
N HIS A 15 -3.91 -13.52 -13.55
CA HIS A 15 -4.31 -13.92 -12.19
C HIS A 15 -3.09 -14.07 -11.29
N PHE A 16 -3.33 -13.86 -9.98
CA PHE A 16 -2.36 -14.10 -8.92
C PHE A 16 -2.98 -14.83 -7.73
N LEU A 17 -2.16 -15.21 -6.76
CA LEU A 17 -2.61 -15.87 -5.54
C LEU A 17 -2.58 -14.88 -4.36
N ALA A 18 -3.68 -14.80 -3.64
CA ALA A 18 -3.74 -14.24 -2.30
C ALA A 18 -3.72 -15.40 -1.29
N GLU A 19 -2.72 -15.42 -0.42
CA GLU A 19 -2.46 -16.50 0.52
C GLU A 19 -2.70 -16.04 1.96
N GLY A 20 -3.40 -16.86 2.71
CA GLY A 20 -3.67 -16.66 4.13
C GLY A 20 -4.92 -15.81 4.42
N PRO A 21 -5.45 -15.90 5.68
CA PRO A 21 -6.74 -15.32 6.03
C PRO A 21 -6.83 -13.81 5.82
N GLN A 22 -5.74 -13.07 6.12
CA GLN A 22 -5.76 -11.61 5.99
C GLN A 22 -5.92 -11.16 4.52
N ALA A 23 -5.07 -11.65 3.62
CA ALA A 23 -5.13 -11.27 2.21
C ALA A 23 -6.44 -11.74 1.55
N VAL A 24 -6.89 -12.96 1.87
CA VAL A 24 -8.13 -13.50 1.30
C VAL A 24 -9.36 -12.74 1.80
N ARG A 25 -9.39 -12.34 3.07
CA ARG A 25 -10.47 -11.51 3.61
C ARG A 25 -10.62 -10.19 2.84
N GLU A 26 -9.52 -9.46 2.64
CA GLU A 26 -9.57 -8.19 1.93
C GLU A 26 -9.89 -8.38 0.43
N ALA A 27 -9.40 -9.45 -0.19
CA ALA A 27 -9.77 -9.82 -1.56
C ALA A 27 -11.28 -10.07 -1.71
N LEU A 28 -11.89 -10.78 -0.76
CA LEU A 28 -13.31 -11.10 -0.77
C LEU A 28 -14.18 -9.86 -0.49
N LYS A 29 -13.77 -8.99 0.43
CA LYS A 29 -14.45 -7.71 0.67
C LYS A 29 -14.46 -6.85 -0.58
N LEU A 30 -13.31 -6.68 -1.25
CA LEU A 30 -13.23 -5.95 -2.51
C LEU A 30 -14.08 -6.62 -3.60
N HIS A 31 -14.10 -7.96 -3.65
CA HIS A 31 -14.93 -8.70 -4.59
C HIS A 31 -16.41 -8.35 -4.40
N GLN A 32 -16.92 -8.41 -3.17
CA GLN A 32 -18.30 -8.08 -2.84
C GLN A 32 -18.65 -6.62 -3.14
N GLN A 33 -17.78 -5.69 -2.78
CA GLN A 33 -17.95 -4.26 -3.07
C GLN A 33 -18.08 -4.00 -4.58
N ARG A 34 -17.24 -4.64 -5.41
CA ARG A 34 -17.30 -4.52 -6.86
C ARG A 34 -18.58 -5.11 -7.43
N ILE A 35 -18.97 -6.30 -6.99
CA ILE A 35 -20.24 -6.91 -7.42
C ILE A 35 -21.43 -6.01 -7.05
N ALA A 36 -21.45 -5.47 -5.84
CA ALA A 36 -22.53 -4.58 -5.39
C ALA A 36 -22.60 -3.27 -6.22
N SER A 37 -21.47 -2.80 -6.74
CA SER A 37 -21.41 -1.63 -7.64
C SER A 37 -21.65 -1.98 -9.13
N GLY A 38 -21.92 -3.24 -9.46
CA GLY A 38 -22.09 -3.71 -10.84
C GLY A 38 -20.79 -3.94 -11.61
N ALA A 39 -19.65 -3.86 -10.95
CA ALA A 39 -18.34 -4.11 -11.56
C ALA A 39 -17.94 -5.60 -11.46
N PRO A 40 -17.04 -6.09 -12.35
CA PRO A 40 -16.54 -7.45 -12.25
C PRO A 40 -15.83 -7.70 -10.92
N GLY A 41 -16.16 -8.79 -10.23
CA GLY A 41 -15.47 -9.21 -9.01
C GLY A 41 -14.01 -9.58 -9.26
N VAL A 42 -13.20 -9.50 -8.22
CA VAL A 42 -11.75 -9.76 -8.31
C VAL A 42 -11.37 -11.22 -8.04
N VAL A 43 -12.10 -11.91 -7.17
CA VAL A 43 -11.85 -13.31 -6.81
C VAL A 43 -12.52 -14.25 -7.81
N THR A 44 -11.80 -15.22 -8.33
CA THR A 44 -12.32 -16.24 -9.28
C THR A 44 -12.50 -17.60 -8.64
N GLU A 45 -11.63 -17.97 -7.72
CA GLU A 45 -11.69 -19.24 -6.99
C GLU A 45 -11.17 -19.04 -5.57
N VAL A 46 -11.75 -19.77 -4.61
CA VAL A 46 -11.27 -19.84 -3.21
C VAL A 46 -11.08 -21.32 -2.85
N PHE A 47 -9.99 -21.62 -2.18
CA PHE A 47 -9.70 -22.95 -1.64
C PHE A 47 -9.43 -22.80 -0.14
N ALA A 48 -10.16 -23.53 0.70
CA ALA A 48 -10.01 -23.49 2.15
C ALA A 48 -10.01 -24.90 2.73
N SER A 49 -9.28 -25.10 3.83
CA SER A 49 -9.39 -26.31 4.64
C SER A 49 -10.54 -26.20 5.65
N GLU A 50 -11.08 -27.34 6.08
CA GLU A 50 -12.10 -27.37 7.13
C GLU A 50 -11.57 -26.69 8.40
N SER A 51 -10.34 -26.97 8.80
CA SER A 51 -9.70 -26.35 9.97
C SER A 51 -9.60 -24.83 9.88
N CYS A 52 -9.45 -24.29 8.67
CA CYS A 52 -9.44 -22.83 8.47
C CYS A 52 -10.86 -22.25 8.60
N LEU A 53 -11.87 -22.90 8.06
CA LEU A 53 -13.28 -22.47 8.16
C LEU A 53 -13.78 -22.55 9.59
N ASP A 54 -13.42 -23.59 10.35
CA ASP A 54 -13.74 -23.71 11.77
C ASP A 54 -13.13 -22.55 12.59
N ARG A 55 -11.92 -22.14 12.24
CA ARG A 55 -11.21 -21.04 12.91
C ARG A 55 -11.70 -19.66 12.49
N PHE A 56 -12.18 -19.50 11.25
CA PHE A 56 -12.60 -18.26 10.64
C PHE A 56 -13.92 -18.46 9.90
N PRO A 57 -15.05 -18.66 10.62
CA PRO A 57 -16.34 -18.97 10.02
C PRO A 57 -16.88 -17.87 9.09
N GLU A 58 -16.41 -16.64 9.25
CA GLU A 58 -16.80 -15.54 8.36
C GLU A 58 -16.47 -15.78 6.87
N PHE A 59 -15.54 -16.69 6.55
CA PHE A 59 -15.21 -17.00 5.16
C PHE A 59 -16.34 -17.73 4.42
N GLU A 60 -17.23 -18.43 5.10
CA GLU A 60 -18.40 -19.06 4.47
C GLU A 60 -19.31 -17.99 3.85
N GLU A 61 -19.57 -16.91 4.59
CA GLU A 61 -20.36 -15.78 4.12
C GLU A 61 -19.61 -14.92 3.10
N LEU A 62 -18.34 -14.56 3.40
CA LEU A 62 -17.51 -13.74 2.52
C LEU A 62 -17.28 -14.38 1.15
N ALA A 63 -17.14 -15.70 1.08
CA ALA A 63 -16.96 -16.42 -0.18
C ALA A 63 -18.27 -16.76 -0.91
N ALA A 64 -19.43 -16.38 -0.36
CA ALA A 64 -20.71 -16.61 -1.01
C ALA A 64 -20.75 -15.96 -2.40
N GLY A 65 -21.22 -16.73 -3.38
CA GLY A 65 -21.24 -16.28 -4.79
C GLY A 65 -19.90 -16.42 -5.53
N THR A 66 -18.81 -16.87 -4.87
CA THR A 66 -17.57 -17.23 -5.53
C THR A 66 -17.50 -18.73 -5.80
N ASN A 67 -16.50 -19.19 -6.58
CA ASN A 67 -16.22 -20.61 -6.77
C ASN A 67 -15.36 -21.12 -5.60
N ALA A 68 -15.98 -21.29 -4.43
CA ALA A 68 -15.32 -21.78 -3.22
C ALA A 68 -15.31 -23.30 -3.16
N ARG A 69 -14.20 -23.91 -2.74
CA ARG A 69 -14.00 -25.37 -2.65
C ARG A 69 -13.22 -25.71 -1.39
N LEU A 70 -13.60 -26.81 -0.75
CA LEU A 70 -12.78 -27.44 0.27
C LEU A 70 -11.54 -28.09 -0.37
N ALA A 71 -10.41 -27.98 0.32
CA ALA A 71 -9.15 -28.58 -0.07
C ALA A 71 -8.42 -29.08 1.18
N THR A 72 -7.64 -30.17 1.02
CA THR A 72 -6.80 -30.65 2.13
C THR A 72 -5.59 -29.74 2.34
N ASP A 73 -4.98 -29.81 3.51
CA ASP A 73 -3.79 -29.01 3.83
C ASP A 73 -2.62 -29.33 2.89
N GLU A 74 -2.49 -30.59 2.40
CA GLU A 74 -1.47 -30.96 1.42
C GLU A 74 -1.71 -30.28 0.08
N VAL A 75 -2.95 -30.16 -0.36
CA VAL A 75 -3.30 -29.46 -1.62
C VAL A 75 -3.02 -27.96 -1.47
N LEU A 76 -3.40 -27.37 -0.34
CA LEU A 76 -3.13 -25.95 -0.05
C LEU A 76 -1.63 -25.68 0.05
N ALA A 77 -0.86 -26.57 0.67
CA ALA A 77 0.61 -26.48 0.71
C ALA A 77 1.24 -26.56 -0.69
N ALA A 78 0.69 -27.37 -1.58
CA ALA A 78 1.15 -27.46 -2.97
C ALA A 78 0.73 -26.22 -3.82
N MET A 79 -0.26 -25.46 -3.39
CA MET A 79 -0.72 -24.23 -4.06
C MET A 79 0.01 -22.99 -3.56
N ALA A 80 0.31 -22.92 -2.27
CA ALA A 80 0.93 -21.78 -1.61
C ALA A 80 2.45 -21.73 -1.86
N ASP A 81 3.01 -20.52 -1.79
CA ASP A 81 4.45 -20.27 -1.83
C ASP A 81 5.05 -20.22 -0.41
N THR A 82 4.22 -20.11 0.62
CA THR A 82 4.65 -20.08 2.02
C THR A 82 4.97 -21.48 2.55
N VAL A 83 5.98 -21.56 3.44
CA VAL A 83 6.37 -22.81 4.12
C VAL A 83 5.27 -23.29 5.08
N ASN A 84 4.51 -22.34 5.67
CA ASN A 84 3.43 -22.64 6.63
C ASN A 84 2.11 -22.04 6.12
N PRO A 85 1.37 -22.72 5.23
CA PRO A 85 0.07 -22.28 4.76
C PRO A 85 -0.93 -22.15 5.92
N GLN A 86 -1.76 -21.13 5.87
CA GLN A 86 -2.77 -20.84 6.90
C GLN A 86 -4.16 -21.40 6.51
N GLY A 87 -4.22 -22.37 5.64
CA GLY A 87 -5.43 -23.11 5.31
C GLY A 87 -6.38 -22.42 4.33
N ILE A 88 -6.02 -21.28 3.73
CA ILE A 88 -6.86 -20.61 2.73
C ILE A 88 -6.04 -19.90 1.66
N VAL A 89 -6.50 -20.01 0.41
CA VAL A 89 -5.90 -19.35 -0.78
C VAL A 89 -7.02 -18.89 -1.71
N ALA A 90 -6.91 -17.67 -2.24
CA ALA A 90 -7.79 -17.17 -3.29
C ALA A 90 -7.01 -16.92 -4.59
N VAL A 91 -7.65 -17.19 -5.71
CA VAL A 91 -7.20 -16.81 -7.06
C VAL A 91 -7.86 -15.50 -7.43
N CYS A 92 -7.06 -14.48 -7.66
CA CYS A 92 -7.52 -13.12 -7.92
C CYS A 92 -7.11 -12.67 -9.32
N ARG A 93 -7.95 -11.86 -9.99
CA ARG A 93 -7.58 -11.11 -11.19
C ARG A 93 -6.61 -10.00 -10.83
N PHE A 94 -5.78 -9.58 -11.79
CA PHE A 94 -4.96 -8.39 -11.62
C PHE A 94 -5.81 -7.17 -11.27
N LEU A 95 -5.24 -6.28 -10.47
CA LEU A 95 -5.93 -5.12 -9.88
C LEU A 95 -5.39 -3.80 -10.41
N ASP A 96 -4.27 -3.86 -11.18
CA ASP A 96 -3.63 -2.67 -11.70
C ASP A 96 -4.57 -1.89 -12.63
N VAL A 97 -4.42 -0.59 -12.57
CA VAL A 97 -5.18 0.38 -13.35
C VAL A 97 -4.22 1.23 -14.20
N PRO A 98 -4.69 1.83 -15.31
CA PRO A 98 -3.91 2.80 -16.06
C PRO A 98 -3.49 3.99 -15.18
N LEU A 99 -2.30 4.57 -15.43
CA LEU A 99 -1.83 5.77 -14.73
C LEU A 99 -2.83 6.94 -14.88
N ALA A 100 -3.44 7.07 -16.05
CA ALA A 100 -4.42 8.12 -16.30
C ALA A 100 -5.61 8.04 -15.31
N ASP A 101 -6.12 6.83 -15.04
CA ASP A 101 -7.24 6.64 -14.11
C ASP A 101 -6.84 7.05 -12.67
N VAL A 102 -5.59 6.79 -12.28
CA VAL A 102 -5.06 7.24 -10.98
C VAL A 102 -5.03 8.75 -10.91
N LEU A 103 -4.49 9.42 -11.93
CA LEU A 103 -4.28 10.87 -11.92
C LEU A 103 -5.59 11.65 -12.11
N ASP A 104 -6.51 11.12 -12.90
CA ASP A 104 -7.82 11.75 -13.16
C ASP A 104 -8.76 11.68 -11.94
N ALA A 105 -8.48 10.77 -10.99
CA ALA A 105 -9.15 10.77 -9.68
C ALA A 105 -8.75 11.96 -8.77
N GLY A 106 -7.76 12.76 -9.15
CA GLY A 106 -7.30 13.91 -8.38
C GLY A 106 -6.56 13.54 -7.09
N PRO A 107 -5.54 12.66 -7.15
CA PRO A 107 -4.86 12.17 -5.96
C PRO A 107 -4.11 13.29 -5.25
N ARG A 108 -4.08 13.24 -3.93
CA ARG A 108 -3.32 14.17 -3.08
C ARG A 108 -2.03 13.57 -2.54
N LEU A 109 -1.95 12.24 -2.43
CA LEU A 109 -0.77 11.54 -1.94
C LEU A 109 -0.54 10.27 -2.74
N ILE A 110 0.60 10.20 -3.43
CA ILE A 110 1.01 9.06 -4.24
C ILE A 110 2.36 8.55 -3.73
N ALA A 111 2.47 7.24 -3.52
CA ALA A 111 3.75 6.58 -3.31
C ALA A 111 4.27 6.00 -4.63
N VAL A 112 5.48 6.38 -5.03
CA VAL A 112 6.11 5.94 -6.28
C VAL A 112 7.35 5.11 -5.96
N LEU A 113 7.36 3.85 -6.38
CA LEU A 113 8.47 2.93 -6.20
C LEU A 113 9.30 2.88 -7.47
N CYS A 114 10.49 3.50 -7.42
CA CYS A 114 11.41 3.61 -8.54
C CYS A 114 12.40 2.44 -8.51
N GLN A 115 12.28 1.51 -9.47
CA GLN A 115 13.15 0.34 -9.65
C GLN A 115 13.33 -0.51 -8.38
N VAL A 116 12.35 -0.54 -7.48
CA VAL A 116 12.38 -1.35 -6.24
C VAL A 116 12.40 -2.82 -6.59
N ARG A 117 13.36 -3.59 -6.06
CA ARG A 117 13.61 -4.99 -6.45
C ARG A 117 13.21 -6.01 -5.40
N ASP A 118 13.23 -5.65 -4.11
CA ASP A 118 12.79 -6.58 -3.06
C ASP A 118 11.26 -6.61 -2.92
N PRO A 119 10.63 -7.78 -3.09
CA PRO A 119 9.18 -7.93 -2.96
C PRO A 119 8.66 -7.59 -1.55
N GLY A 120 9.48 -7.79 -0.53
CA GLY A 120 9.14 -7.47 0.85
C GLY A 120 9.04 -5.97 1.08
N ASN A 121 10.04 -5.21 0.60
CA ASN A 121 10.02 -3.75 0.68
C ASN A 121 8.88 -3.15 -0.16
N ALA A 122 8.65 -3.66 -1.37
CA ALA A 122 7.53 -3.22 -2.20
C ALA A 122 6.18 -3.36 -1.48
N GLY A 123 5.92 -4.52 -0.88
CA GLY A 123 4.69 -4.73 -0.11
C GLY A 123 4.64 -3.91 1.18
N THR A 124 5.78 -3.67 1.84
CA THR A 124 5.85 -2.82 3.04
C THR A 124 5.53 -1.37 2.70
N VAL A 125 6.07 -0.83 1.59
CA VAL A 125 5.75 0.53 1.14
C VAL A 125 4.27 0.66 0.78
N LEU A 126 3.71 -0.33 0.07
CA LEU A 126 2.28 -0.34 -0.27
C LEU A 126 1.41 -0.34 1.01
N ARG A 127 1.77 -1.15 2.00
CA ARG A 127 1.09 -1.18 3.29
C ARG A 127 1.23 0.15 4.05
N ALA A 128 2.40 0.80 3.99
CA ALA A 128 2.63 2.11 4.58
C ALA A 128 1.78 3.19 3.89
N ALA A 129 1.67 3.14 2.55
CA ALA A 129 0.85 4.04 1.75
C ALA A 129 -0.64 3.90 2.13
N ASP A 130 -1.16 2.69 2.22
CA ASP A 130 -2.52 2.41 2.69
C ASP A 130 -2.75 2.97 4.11
N SER A 131 -1.85 2.67 5.04
CA SER A 131 -1.95 3.14 6.43
C SER A 131 -1.86 4.66 6.56
N ALA A 132 -1.11 5.33 5.71
CA ALA A 132 -1.04 6.79 5.63
C ALA A 132 -2.27 7.39 4.92
N GLY A 133 -3.08 6.57 4.25
CA GLY A 133 -4.21 6.97 3.44
C GLY A 133 -3.78 7.70 2.17
N ALA A 134 -2.73 7.19 1.52
CA ALA A 134 -2.39 7.58 0.17
C ALA A 134 -3.52 7.18 -0.82
N ASP A 135 -3.61 7.88 -1.92
CA ASP A 135 -4.65 7.67 -2.92
C ASP A 135 -4.26 6.61 -3.95
N ALA A 136 -2.96 6.37 -4.14
CA ALA A 136 -2.44 5.36 -5.06
C ALA A 136 -0.98 4.99 -4.78
N VAL A 137 -0.58 3.84 -5.36
CA VAL A 137 0.82 3.42 -5.44
C VAL A 137 1.19 3.19 -6.91
N VAL A 138 2.32 3.75 -7.32
CA VAL A 138 2.85 3.62 -8.68
C VAL A 138 4.17 2.86 -8.65
N PHE A 139 4.29 1.84 -9.49
CA PHE A 139 5.53 1.11 -9.72
C PHE A 139 6.10 1.51 -11.07
N THR A 140 7.31 2.05 -11.08
CA THR A 140 7.98 2.39 -12.33
C THR A 140 8.45 1.14 -13.08
N THR A 141 8.85 1.33 -14.32
CA THR A 141 9.51 0.28 -15.13
C THR A 141 10.68 -0.33 -14.36
N SER A 142 10.94 -1.62 -14.55
CA SER A 142 12.00 -2.39 -13.86
C SER A 142 11.78 -2.64 -12.36
N SER A 143 10.65 -2.24 -11.80
CA SER A 143 10.28 -2.62 -10.43
C SER A 143 9.81 -4.09 -10.36
N VAL A 144 9.86 -4.64 -9.15
CA VAL A 144 9.41 -5.99 -8.86
C VAL A 144 7.92 -6.17 -9.19
N ASP A 145 7.55 -7.39 -9.56
CA ASP A 145 6.16 -7.76 -9.76
C ASP A 145 5.41 -7.79 -8.43
N ILE A 146 4.49 -6.85 -8.22
CA ILE A 146 3.68 -6.76 -6.98
C ILE A 146 2.79 -7.99 -6.78
N TYR A 147 2.47 -8.73 -7.84
CA TYR A 147 1.73 -9.98 -7.78
C TYR A 147 2.60 -11.19 -7.44
N ASN A 148 3.89 -11.00 -7.18
CA ASN A 148 4.76 -12.02 -6.61
C ASN A 148 4.20 -12.46 -5.24
N PRO A 149 4.09 -13.76 -4.93
CA PRO A 149 3.51 -14.22 -3.66
C PRO A 149 4.14 -13.59 -2.40
N LYS A 150 5.47 -13.38 -2.40
CA LYS A 150 6.16 -12.68 -1.29
C LYS A 150 5.69 -11.23 -1.16
N ALA A 151 5.52 -10.52 -2.28
CA ALA A 151 5.03 -9.14 -2.27
C ALA A 151 3.58 -9.09 -1.78
N VAL A 152 2.69 -9.90 -2.34
CA VAL A 152 1.27 -9.98 -1.92
C VAL A 152 1.16 -10.22 -0.42
N ARG A 153 1.90 -11.19 0.13
CA ARG A 153 1.89 -11.45 1.58
C ARG A 153 2.36 -10.25 2.41
N SER A 154 3.42 -9.55 1.96
CA SER A 154 3.96 -8.40 2.71
C SER A 154 3.04 -7.18 2.72
N THR A 155 2.08 -7.10 1.78
CA THR A 155 1.05 -6.05 1.82
C THR A 155 0.03 -6.24 2.94
N ALA A 156 -0.08 -7.44 3.52
CA ALA A 156 -1.08 -7.78 4.54
C ALA A 156 -2.53 -7.41 4.15
N GLY A 157 -2.86 -7.46 2.85
CA GLY A 157 -4.18 -7.13 2.31
C GLY A 157 -4.30 -5.73 1.70
N SER A 158 -3.38 -4.80 1.98
CA SER A 158 -3.43 -3.43 1.46
C SER A 158 -3.43 -3.34 -0.08
N LEU A 159 -2.96 -4.38 -0.78
CA LEU A 159 -3.05 -4.48 -2.24
C LEU A 159 -4.51 -4.41 -2.75
N PHE A 160 -5.48 -4.75 -1.93
CA PHE A 160 -6.90 -4.72 -2.26
C PHE A 160 -7.60 -3.40 -1.89
N HIS A 161 -6.88 -2.45 -1.27
CA HIS A 161 -7.43 -1.18 -0.81
C HIS A 161 -7.08 -0.02 -1.72
N LEU A 162 -5.90 -0.04 -2.36
CA LEU A 162 -5.37 1.08 -3.12
C LEU A 162 -5.31 0.77 -4.62
N PRO A 163 -5.61 1.74 -5.48
CA PRO A 163 -5.25 1.68 -6.89
C PRO A 163 -3.73 1.54 -7.06
N VAL A 164 -3.31 0.65 -7.96
CA VAL A 164 -1.90 0.42 -8.27
C VAL A 164 -1.70 0.58 -9.78
N ALA A 165 -0.77 1.45 -10.19
CA ALA A 165 -0.32 1.54 -11.58
C ALA A 165 1.06 0.89 -11.73
N LEU A 166 1.25 0.11 -12.79
CA LEU A 166 2.46 -0.70 -13.00
C LEU A 166 3.21 -0.31 -14.27
N ALA A 167 4.53 -0.53 -14.24
CA ALA A 167 5.42 -0.32 -15.38
C ALA A 167 5.36 1.09 -15.97
N VAL A 168 5.14 2.08 -15.12
CA VAL A 168 5.05 3.49 -15.49
C VAL A 168 6.45 4.05 -15.78
N ASP A 169 6.57 4.85 -16.82
CA ASP A 169 7.79 5.61 -17.09
C ASP A 169 7.92 6.77 -16.09
N PRO A 170 9.05 6.92 -15.36
CA PRO A 170 9.21 7.96 -14.36
C PRO A 170 9.08 9.38 -14.93
N ALA A 171 9.59 9.63 -16.16
CA ALA A 171 9.54 10.94 -16.78
C ALA A 171 8.10 11.30 -17.22
N GLU A 172 7.35 10.33 -17.74
CA GLU A 172 5.93 10.49 -18.03
C GLU A 172 5.15 10.84 -16.77
N LEU A 173 5.36 10.08 -15.68
CA LEU A 173 4.70 10.33 -14.39
C LEU A 173 5.00 11.73 -13.85
N ALA A 174 6.28 12.15 -13.85
CA ALA A 174 6.67 13.46 -13.35
C ALA A 174 6.04 14.60 -14.17
N ALA A 175 6.02 14.47 -15.51
CA ALA A 175 5.39 15.44 -16.39
C ALA A 175 3.88 15.55 -16.15
N GLU A 176 3.20 14.43 -15.99
CA GLU A 176 1.76 14.36 -15.71
C GLU A 176 1.41 14.89 -14.31
N CYS A 177 2.24 14.63 -13.29
CA CYS A 177 2.11 15.22 -11.96
C CYS A 177 2.22 16.74 -12.03
N LYS A 178 3.26 17.26 -12.69
CA LYS A 178 3.48 18.69 -12.87
C LYS A 178 2.32 19.38 -13.58
N ALA A 179 1.78 18.76 -14.65
CA ALA A 179 0.64 19.30 -15.39
C ALA A 179 -0.63 19.45 -14.52
N ARG A 180 -0.75 18.64 -13.45
CA ARG A 180 -1.87 18.63 -12.52
C ARG A 180 -1.60 19.36 -11.20
N GLY A 181 -0.42 19.98 -11.05
CA GLY A 181 -0.02 20.67 -9.81
C GLY A 181 0.27 19.72 -8.65
N ILE A 182 0.66 18.49 -8.94
CA ILE A 182 1.12 17.51 -7.95
C ILE A 182 2.64 17.66 -7.88
N GLY A 183 3.17 18.05 -6.70
CA GLY A 183 4.60 18.18 -6.50
C GLY A 183 5.29 16.82 -6.42
N VAL A 184 6.46 16.70 -7.03
CA VAL A 184 7.28 15.47 -7.02
C VAL A 184 8.42 15.64 -6.03
N LEU A 185 8.42 14.83 -4.97
CA LEU A 185 9.47 14.81 -3.96
C LEU A 185 10.28 13.51 -4.05
N ALA A 186 11.60 13.63 -4.14
CA ALA A 186 12.53 12.51 -4.05
C ALA A 186 12.96 12.28 -2.60
N ALA A 187 12.67 11.10 -2.05
CA ALA A 187 13.22 10.68 -0.77
C ALA A 187 14.69 10.28 -0.95
N ASP A 188 15.60 11.15 -0.53
CA ASP A 188 17.03 11.00 -0.76
C ASP A 188 17.81 11.45 0.47
N GLY A 189 18.66 10.56 1.01
CA GLY A 189 19.47 10.86 2.21
C GLY A 189 20.43 12.06 2.07
N TYR A 190 20.70 12.50 0.84
CA TYR A 190 21.50 13.68 0.52
C TYR A 190 20.65 14.86 0.04
N GLY A 191 19.37 14.84 0.28
CA GLY A 191 18.44 15.89 -0.11
C GLY A 191 18.76 17.23 0.57
N GLN A 192 18.52 18.34 -0.14
CA GLN A 192 18.75 19.69 0.38
C GLN A 192 17.67 20.13 1.36
N LEU A 193 16.48 19.55 1.27
CA LEU A 193 15.38 19.83 2.19
C LEU A 193 15.37 18.78 3.31
N ASP A 194 15.15 19.25 4.52
CA ASP A 194 14.98 18.40 5.70
C ASP A 194 13.49 18.17 5.97
N LEU A 195 13.09 16.91 6.15
CA LEU A 195 11.69 16.55 6.32
C LEU A 195 11.08 17.14 7.60
N ASP A 196 11.84 17.22 8.69
CA ASP A 196 11.34 17.78 9.95
C ASP A 196 11.10 19.28 9.83
N VAL A 197 12.01 20.00 9.12
CA VAL A 197 11.81 21.41 8.80
C VAL A 197 10.53 21.61 7.99
N LEU A 198 10.29 20.80 6.96
CA LEU A 198 9.06 20.88 6.17
C LEU A 198 7.80 20.59 7.00
N GLN A 199 7.86 19.67 7.97
CA GLN A 199 6.75 19.39 8.88
C GLN A 199 6.48 20.57 9.82
N ASP A 200 7.53 21.17 10.40
CA ASP A 200 7.41 22.34 11.31
C ASP A 200 6.85 23.56 10.57
N GLU A 201 7.31 23.82 9.36
CA GLU A 201 6.78 24.90 8.53
C GLU A 201 5.32 24.67 8.15
N SER A 202 4.93 23.46 7.76
CA SER A 202 3.55 23.09 7.50
C SER A 202 2.67 23.28 8.75
N ALA A 203 3.19 22.88 9.93
CA ALA A 203 2.51 23.09 11.20
C ALA A 203 2.35 24.58 11.53
N ARG A 204 3.38 25.39 11.30
CA ARG A 204 3.35 26.84 11.51
C ARG A 204 2.29 27.51 10.62
N ARG A 205 2.30 27.21 9.30
CA ARG A 205 1.28 27.76 8.38
C ARG A 205 -0.13 27.45 8.85
N ARG A 206 -0.40 26.22 9.27
CA ARG A 206 -1.70 25.82 9.78
C ARG A 206 -2.12 26.55 11.06
N LEU A 207 -1.19 26.82 11.98
CA LEU A 207 -1.49 27.42 13.28
C LEU A 207 -1.59 28.94 13.23
N THR A 208 -0.81 29.59 12.38
CA THR A 208 -0.70 31.05 12.35
C THR A 208 -1.34 31.69 11.11
N GLY A 209 -1.79 30.88 10.13
CA GLY A 209 -2.27 31.38 8.84
C GLY A 209 -1.18 32.01 7.97
N SER A 210 0.07 32.04 8.46
CA SER A 210 1.23 32.56 7.76
C SER A 210 2.45 31.70 8.07
N GLY A 211 3.33 31.56 7.12
CA GLY A 211 4.59 30.83 7.29
C GLY A 211 5.69 31.49 6.46
N PRO A 212 6.95 31.12 6.66
CA PRO A 212 7.98 31.51 5.72
C PRO A 212 7.58 31.06 4.31
N ASP A 213 8.03 31.76 3.30
CA ASP A 213 7.98 31.30 1.91
C ASP A 213 8.84 30.02 1.83
N SER A 214 8.27 28.89 2.28
CA SER A 214 8.97 27.62 2.21
C SER A 214 9.01 27.14 0.77
N VAL A 215 10.07 26.45 0.46
CA VAL A 215 10.32 25.90 -0.87
C VAL A 215 9.23 24.89 -1.26
N TYR A 216 8.62 24.20 -0.27
CA TYR A 216 7.57 23.23 -0.49
C TYR A 216 6.56 23.16 0.67
N ASP A 217 5.27 22.98 0.36
CA ASP A 217 4.22 22.75 1.36
C ASP A 217 3.71 21.31 1.32
N LEU A 218 3.99 20.55 2.37
CA LEU A 218 3.51 19.16 2.51
C LEU A 218 1.98 19.02 2.57
N ALA A 219 1.24 20.12 2.73
CA ALA A 219 -0.22 20.13 2.64
C ALA A 219 -0.73 20.08 1.18
N GLY A 220 0.12 20.37 0.19
CA GLY A 220 -0.18 20.25 -1.22
C GLY A 220 -0.20 18.79 -1.71
N PRO A 221 -0.81 18.56 -2.91
CA PRO A 221 -0.74 17.24 -3.54
C PRO A 221 0.72 16.84 -3.81
N THR A 222 1.08 15.61 -3.43
CA THR A 222 2.47 15.15 -3.43
C THR A 222 2.61 13.74 -3.97
N ALA A 223 3.56 13.52 -4.88
CA ALA A 223 4.07 12.22 -5.29
C ALA A 223 5.48 12.01 -4.72
N TRP A 224 5.64 11.03 -3.84
CA TRP A 224 6.91 10.67 -3.24
C TRP A 224 7.62 9.60 -4.05
N PHE A 225 8.79 9.89 -4.58
CA PHE A 225 9.67 8.95 -5.27
C PHE A 225 10.59 8.26 -4.27
N PHE A 226 10.53 6.93 -4.24
CA PHE A 226 11.33 6.05 -3.40
C PHE A 226 12.20 5.15 -4.27
N GLY A 227 13.51 5.27 -4.16
CA GLY A 227 14.49 4.51 -4.92
C GLY A 227 14.69 3.08 -4.42
N ASN A 228 15.52 2.31 -5.13
CA ASN A 228 15.83 0.95 -4.72
C ASN A 228 16.77 0.92 -3.50
N GLU A 229 16.82 -0.25 -2.85
CA GLU A 229 17.48 -0.43 -1.56
C GLU A 229 19.01 -0.31 -1.62
N ALA A 230 19.62 -0.54 -2.78
CA ALA A 230 21.08 -0.59 -2.93
C ALA A 230 21.67 0.73 -3.45
N GLN A 231 20.96 1.42 -4.32
CA GLN A 231 21.49 2.57 -5.07
C GLN A 231 20.66 3.85 -4.83
N GLY A 232 19.50 3.75 -4.16
CA GLY A 232 18.57 4.87 -4.06
C GLY A 232 17.89 5.16 -5.39
N LEU A 233 17.60 6.42 -5.63
CA LEU A 233 17.12 6.96 -6.92
C LEU A 233 18.31 7.19 -7.85
N SER A 234 18.14 6.94 -9.15
CA SER A 234 19.14 7.31 -10.15
C SER A 234 19.24 8.83 -10.33
N ASP A 235 20.35 9.31 -10.90
CA ASP A 235 20.50 10.75 -11.18
C ASP A 235 19.37 11.28 -12.07
N GLU A 236 18.92 10.49 -13.05
CA GLU A 236 17.80 10.83 -13.92
C GLU A 236 16.49 10.93 -13.13
N GLU A 237 16.21 10.01 -12.21
CA GLU A 237 15.02 10.06 -11.35
C GLU A 237 15.07 11.23 -10.34
N LEU A 238 16.26 11.57 -9.85
CA LEU A 238 16.48 12.75 -8.98
C LEU A 238 16.26 14.08 -9.72
N GLU A 239 16.61 14.16 -11.00
CA GLU A 239 16.38 15.34 -11.86
C GLU A 239 14.90 15.56 -12.19
N LEU A 240 14.07 14.51 -12.14
CA LEU A 240 12.62 14.62 -12.35
C LEU A 240 11.89 15.23 -11.17
N ALA A 241 12.47 15.16 -9.96
CA ALA A 241 11.85 15.65 -8.74
C ALA A 241 11.95 17.18 -8.64
N ASP A 242 10.89 17.81 -8.16
CA ASP A 242 10.91 19.25 -7.84
C ASP A 242 11.86 19.53 -6.69
N HIS A 243 11.94 18.62 -5.70
CA HIS A 243 12.82 18.73 -4.54
C HIS A 243 13.31 17.38 -4.06
N ARG A 244 14.54 17.35 -3.54
CA ARG A 244 15.14 16.22 -2.85
C ARG A 244 15.05 16.43 -1.35
N VAL A 245 14.43 15.49 -0.63
CA VAL A 245 14.12 15.60 0.79
C VAL A 245 14.82 14.49 1.57
N ALA A 246 15.62 14.89 2.55
CA ALA A 246 16.25 13.99 3.50
C ALA A 246 15.34 13.71 4.71
N VAL A 247 15.22 12.44 5.08
CA VAL A 247 14.72 12.05 6.41
C VAL A 247 15.89 12.08 7.37
N PRO A 248 15.89 12.95 8.41
CA PRO A 248 17.03 13.04 9.33
C PRO A 248 17.29 11.72 10.06
N VAL A 249 18.56 11.37 10.21
CA VAL A 249 19.01 10.22 11.00
C VAL A 249 19.77 10.75 12.20
N TYR A 250 19.20 10.60 13.39
CA TYR A 250 19.74 11.11 14.63
C TYR A 250 20.72 10.17 15.34
N GLY A 251 20.80 8.93 14.90
CA GLY A 251 21.66 7.89 15.44
C GLY A 251 22.91 7.63 14.59
N ALA A 252 23.53 6.49 14.81
CA ALA A 252 24.74 6.05 14.09
C ALA A 252 24.43 5.23 12.82
N ALA A 253 23.18 5.09 12.41
CA ALA A 253 22.80 4.40 11.18
C ALA A 253 23.15 5.27 9.96
N GLU A 254 23.61 4.65 8.87
CA GLU A 254 23.92 5.37 7.63
C GLU A 254 22.65 5.73 6.84
N SER A 255 21.61 4.91 6.95
CA SER A 255 20.34 5.10 6.23
C SER A 255 19.19 4.36 6.91
N LEU A 256 17.97 4.65 6.49
CA LEU A 256 16.76 3.92 6.86
C LEU A 256 16.46 2.82 5.83
N ASN A 257 15.83 1.73 6.28
CA ASN A 257 15.20 0.78 5.36
C ASN A 257 14.16 1.52 4.50
N LEU A 258 14.01 1.12 3.24
CA LEU A 258 13.09 1.75 2.28
C LEU A 258 11.64 1.87 2.82
N GLY A 259 11.08 0.79 3.37
CA GLY A 259 9.72 0.81 3.92
C GLY A 259 9.59 1.77 5.12
N THR A 260 10.65 1.89 5.94
CA THR A 260 10.69 2.83 7.06
C THR A 260 10.75 4.27 6.57
N ALA A 261 11.65 4.58 5.63
CA ALA A 261 11.74 5.92 5.03
C ALA A 261 10.42 6.32 4.37
N ALA A 262 9.82 5.43 3.56
CA ALA A 262 8.53 5.66 2.93
C ALA A 262 7.43 5.93 3.96
N THR A 263 7.40 5.17 5.06
CA THR A 263 6.41 5.39 6.14
C THR A 263 6.54 6.81 6.70
N VAL A 264 7.75 7.25 7.04
CA VAL A 264 7.99 8.58 7.61
C VAL A 264 7.57 9.68 6.64
N CYS A 265 7.97 9.61 5.38
CA CYS A 265 7.63 10.59 4.34
C CYS A 265 6.11 10.67 4.09
N LEU A 266 5.46 9.52 3.91
CA LEU A 266 4.03 9.45 3.64
C LEU A 266 3.20 9.98 4.82
N TYR A 267 3.57 9.63 6.06
CA TYR A 267 2.88 10.16 7.24
C TYR A 267 3.12 11.65 7.46
N ALA A 268 4.28 12.20 7.06
CA ALA A 268 4.53 13.64 7.10
C ALA A 268 3.55 14.41 6.21
N SER A 269 3.39 13.98 4.94
CA SER A 269 2.40 14.56 4.02
C SER A 269 0.97 14.31 4.48
N ALA A 270 0.61 13.08 4.85
CA ALA A 270 -0.73 12.74 5.30
C ALA A 270 -1.16 13.57 6.52
N ARG A 271 -0.26 13.76 7.49
CA ARG A 271 -0.51 14.62 8.66
C ARG A 271 -0.78 16.07 8.26
N SER A 272 -0.01 16.60 7.31
CA SER A 272 -0.14 17.98 6.86
C SER A 272 -1.44 18.19 6.09
N GLN A 273 -1.76 17.29 5.15
CA GLN A 273 -2.96 17.36 4.30
C GLN A 273 -4.24 17.22 5.12
N ARG A 274 -4.36 16.20 5.98
CA ARG A 274 -5.59 15.92 6.74
C ARG A 274 -5.89 16.94 7.82
N ARG A 275 -4.88 17.54 8.44
CA ARG A 275 -5.09 18.58 9.45
C ARG A 275 -5.46 19.92 8.83
N THR A 276 -5.11 20.16 7.58
CA THR A 276 -5.54 21.34 6.83
C THR A 276 -7.02 21.20 6.45
N ASP A 277 -7.45 20.01 6.04
CA ASP A 277 -8.86 19.72 5.71
C ASP A 277 -9.77 19.85 6.95
N ALA A 278 -9.32 19.45 8.13
CA ALA A 278 -10.06 19.59 9.38
C ALA A 278 -10.24 21.04 9.83
N ALA A 279 -9.35 21.95 9.44
CA ALA A 279 -9.47 23.39 9.69
C ALA A 279 -10.40 24.08 8.68
N GLY A 280 -10.67 23.50 7.53
CA GLY A 280 -11.47 24.03 6.43
C GLY A 280 -12.88 23.47 6.26
N GLY A 281 -13.29 22.44 6.97
CA GLY A 281 -14.63 21.84 6.83
C GLY A 281 -14.79 20.55 7.62
N ALA A 282 -15.98 20.28 8.12
CA ALA A 282 -16.31 19.08 8.88
C ALA A 282 -16.06 17.80 8.07
N HIS A 283 -15.11 17.02 8.52
CA HIS A 283 -14.72 15.74 7.91
C HIS A 283 -15.88 14.72 8.05
N VAL A 284 -16.35 14.18 6.93
CA VAL A 284 -17.21 12.99 6.92
C VAL A 284 -16.33 11.81 7.32
N ALA A 285 -16.48 11.35 8.56
CA ALA A 285 -15.82 10.15 9.05
C ALA A 285 -16.31 8.95 8.24
N GLY A 286 -15.44 8.36 7.44
CA GLY A 286 -15.66 7.04 6.85
C GLY A 286 -15.84 6.02 7.97
N ALA A 287 -16.93 5.25 7.93
CA ALA A 287 -17.27 4.24 8.91
C ALA A 287 -16.22 3.13 8.92
N HIS A 288 -15.28 3.22 9.85
CA HIS A 288 -14.50 2.06 10.28
C HIS A 288 -15.38 1.26 11.23
N GLY A 289 -15.64 0.01 10.86
CA GLY A 289 -16.41 -0.93 11.65
C GLY A 289 -15.90 -1.03 13.08
N GLU A 290 -16.84 -1.22 13.98
CA GLU A 290 -16.67 -1.32 15.42
C GLU A 290 -15.53 -2.28 15.79
N ALA A 291 -14.56 -1.75 16.52
CA ALA A 291 -13.55 -2.55 17.20
C ALA A 291 -14.24 -3.34 18.31
N GLY A 292 -14.13 -4.67 18.28
CA GLY A 292 -14.62 -5.55 19.32
C GLY A 292 -14.13 -5.12 20.71
N GLU A 293 -15.01 -5.19 21.68
CA GLU A 293 -14.78 -4.90 23.10
C GLU A 293 -13.58 -5.70 23.65
N PRO A 294 -12.76 -5.10 24.52
CA PRO A 294 -11.69 -5.84 25.16
C PRO A 294 -12.29 -6.84 26.16
N VAL A 295 -11.92 -8.11 26.00
CA VAL A 295 -12.22 -9.19 26.98
C VAL A 295 -11.64 -8.80 28.35
N ALA A 296 -12.48 -8.66 29.33
CA ALA A 296 -12.10 -8.36 30.69
C ALA A 296 -11.17 -9.47 31.25
N ALA A 297 -9.99 -9.06 31.70
CA ALA A 297 -9.08 -9.93 32.41
C ALA A 297 -9.73 -10.38 33.74
N GLY A 298 -9.94 -11.69 33.89
CA GLY A 298 -10.38 -12.30 35.13
C GLY A 298 -9.33 -12.08 36.24
N GLU A 299 -9.78 -11.64 37.41
CA GLU A 299 -8.98 -11.54 38.61
C GLU A 299 -8.47 -12.92 39.05
N PRO A 300 -7.24 -13.04 39.56
CA PRO A 300 -6.78 -14.28 40.16
C PRO A 300 -7.36 -14.42 41.55
N ASP A 301 -8.10 -15.50 41.75
CA ASP A 301 -8.63 -15.96 43.04
C ASP A 301 -7.48 -16.17 44.06
N ARG A 302 -7.53 -15.40 45.14
CA ARG A 302 -6.72 -15.63 46.34
C ARG A 302 -7.53 -16.49 47.30
N ALA A 303 -7.20 -17.75 47.40
CA ALA A 303 -7.51 -18.47 48.65
C ALA A 303 -6.66 -19.76 48.83
N ARG A 304 -5.83 -19.73 49.84
CA ARG A 304 -5.24 -20.78 50.69
C ARG A 304 -4.11 -21.63 50.12
#